data_dfe90476210b6797888c93f34b65e716
#
_entry.id   dfe90476210b6797888c93f34b65e716
#
_cell.length_a   1.000
_cell.length_b   1.000
_cell.length_c   1.000
_cell.angle_alpha   90.00
_cell.angle_beta   90.00
_cell.angle_gamma   90.00
#
_symmetry.space_group_name_H-M   'P 1'
#
loop_
_entity.id
_entity.type
_entity.pdbx_description
1 polymer ?
#
loop_
_entity_poly.entity_id
_entity_poly.type
_entity_poly.pdbx_seq_one_letter_code
_entity_poly.pdbx_strand_id
1 'polypeptide(L)'
;MRTLITLLLLTTSVLAQSPAELAISSARNVIAKKPAQFSGYNQLAVALARRARETSDVNFYAQAEDVLKKSFELAPANIEGEKVKIWLLLGRHEFAAALAEATALNRQVPDDVLVYGFLTDANVELGNYDAAEKSAQWMLNLRPGNLPALTRAAYLRELFGDNEGALELMNMAYQATPSSEAEDGAWILSQLGHLYFASGQLDKAADALQTALIKFPGYHYALGNLAKVRIQEKRHAEAVVLLQQRYKAAPHAENLYDLAEALELAGHHEEAQRAFTEFETKSLAESVRADNSNRELIFYYADHAHEPAKALTVAEKEFARRHEVFTLDAYAWALHVNGRDAEARKQIATALAVGIRDPQMMRHAERLQRSEVDRMQASSSPGSDKTVVGMETRY
;
A
#
# COMPACT_ATOMS: atom_id res chain seq x y z
N MET A 1 -41.56 14.72 -49.24
CA MET A 1 -40.50 15.09 -48.26
C MET A 1 -40.95 14.65 -46.88
N ARG A 2 -40.37 13.56 -46.36
CA ARG A 2 -40.61 13.09 -45.01
C ARG A 2 -39.34 13.39 -44.20
N THR A 3 -39.43 14.34 -43.28
CA THR A 3 -38.33 14.75 -42.39
C THR A 3 -38.24 13.73 -41.25
N LEU A 4 -37.18 12.93 -41.24
CA LEU A 4 -36.84 12.09 -40.08
C LEU A 4 -36.23 12.98 -39.00
N ILE A 5 -36.90 13.11 -37.87
CA ILE A 5 -36.34 13.71 -36.67
C ILE A 5 -35.64 12.58 -35.89
N THR A 6 -34.31 12.57 -35.94
CA THR A 6 -33.48 11.65 -35.16
C THR A 6 -33.40 12.22 -33.71
N LEU A 7 -34.14 11.59 -32.79
CA LEU A 7 -34.10 11.90 -31.36
C LEU A 7 -32.79 11.32 -30.78
N LEU A 8 -31.82 12.19 -30.53
CA LEU A 8 -30.56 11.83 -29.84
C LEU A 8 -30.88 11.67 -28.35
N LEU A 9 -31.09 10.46 -27.87
CA LEU A 9 -31.16 10.13 -26.44
C LEU A 9 -29.75 10.28 -25.84
N LEU A 10 -29.48 11.42 -25.24
CA LEU A 10 -28.38 11.62 -24.31
C LEU A 10 -28.67 10.80 -23.04
N THR A 11 -28.19 9.58 -22.99
CA THR A 11 -28.11 8.82 -21.72
C THR A 11 -27.03 9.44 -20.86
N THR A 12 -27.40 10.38 -20.00
CA THR A 12 -26.59 10.76 -18.85
C THR A 12 -26.54 9.53 -17.94
N SER A 13 -25.42 8.80 -17.96
CA SER A 13 -25.10 7.81 -16.94
C SER A 13 -25.04 8.56 -15.61
N VAL A 14 -26.11 8.50 -14.83
CA VAL A 14 -26.07 8.86 -13.42
C VAL A 14 -25.14 7.82 -12.79
N LEU A 15 -23.88 8.19 -12.57
CA LEU A 15 -22.97 7.37 -11.77
C LEU A 15 -23.65 7.18 -10.42
N ALA A 16 -23.94 5.93 -10.08
CA ALA A 16 -24.50 5.61 -8.78
C ALA A 16 -23.54 6.12 -7.69
N GLN A 17 -24.08 6.81 -6.68
CA GLN A 17 -23.27 7.28 -5.55
C GLN A 17 -22.60 6.10 -4.87
N SER A 18 -21.34 6.26 -4.48
CA SER A 18 -20.62 5.24 -3.74
C SER A 18 -21.20 5.03 -2.33
N PRO A 19 -20.96 3.89 -1.69
CA PRO A 19 -21.37 3.65 -0.31
C PRO A 19 -20.92 4.76 0.65
N ALA A 20 -19.69 5.25 0.51
CA ALA A 20 -19.18 6.34 1.35
C ALA A 20 -19.90 7.67 1.06
N GLU A 21 -20.22 7.99 -0.19
CA GLU A 21 -21.00 9.20 -0.53
C GLU A 21 -22.41 9.17 0.05
N LEU A 22 -23.06 8.02 0.02
CA LEU A 22 -24.38 7.83 0.67
C LEU A 22 -24.26 8.00 2.19
N ALA A 23 -23.23 7.44 2.82
CA ALA A 23 -22.98 7.57 4.25
C ALA A 23 -22.67 9.03 4.64
N ILE A 24 -21.90 9.77 3.85
CA ILE A 24 -21.64 11.21 4.04
C ILE A 24 -22.96 12.00 4.01
N SER A 25 -23.79 11.76 3.01
CA SER A 25 -25.08 12.43 2.87
C SER A 25 -25.99 12.13 4.05
N SER A 26 -26.06 10.88 4.48
CA SER A 26 -26.83 10.44 5.65
C SER A 26 -26.35 11.12 6.95
N ALA A 27 -25.04 11.12 7.21
CA ALA A 27 -24.47 11.72 8.40
C ALA A 27 -24.69 13.25 8.44
N ARG A 28 -24.57 13.95 7.31
CA ARG A 28 -24.89 15.38 7.20
C ARG A 28 -26.38 15.67 7.53
N ASN A 29 -27.29 14.81 7.10
CA ASN A 29 -28.73 14.93 7.45
C ASN A 29 -28.94 14.71 8.95
N VAL A 30 -28.23 13.81 9.61
CA VAL A 30 -28.28 13.61 11.07
C VAL A 30 -27.82 14.87 11.79
N ILE A 31 -26.69 15.43 11.39
CA ILE A 31 -26.13 16.67 11.98
C ILE A 31 -27.11 17.85 11.80
N ALA A 32 -27.70 18.03 10.61
CA ALA A 32 -28.65 19.09 10.35
C ALA A 32 -29.90 19.03 11.28
N LYS A 33 -30.34 17.80 11.57
CA LYS A 33 -31.51 17.59 12.48
C LYS A 33 -31.12 17.69 13.96
N LYS A 34 -29.89 17.34 14.33
CA LYS A 34 -29.42 17.24 15.72
C LYS A 34 -27.99 17.78 15.86
N PRO A 35 -27.74 19.08 15.69
CA PRO A 35 -26.41 19.66 15.63
C PRO A 35 -25.62 19.58 16.96
N ALA A 36 -26.31 19.36 18.08
CA ALA A 36 -25.67 19.16 19.40
C ALA A 36 -25.33 17.68 19.70
N GLN A 37 -25.63 16.74 18.80
CA GLN A 37 -25.36 15.32 19.02
C GLN A 37 -24.03 14.94 18.39
N PHE A 38 -23.00 14.65 19.22
CA PHE A 38 -21.64 14.33 18.76
C PHE A 38 -21.56 13.10 17.84
N SER A 39 -22.48 12.11 18.01
CA SER A 39 -22.45 10.88 17.22
C SER A 39 -22.64 11.10 15.71
N GLY A 40 -23.36 12.14 15.29
CA GLY A 40 -23.50 12.49 13.88
C GLY A 40 -22.17 12.93 13.26
N TYR A 41 -21.35 13.64 14.03
CA TYR A 41 -20.02 14.06 13.59
C TYR A 41 -19.05 12.87 13.52
N ASN A 42 -19.11 11.92 14.46
CA ASN A 42 -18.33 10.67 14.37
C ASN A 42 -18.70 9.89 13.09
N GLN A 43 -20.01 9.76 12.80
CA GLN A 43 -20.49 9.08 11.59
C GLN A 43 -19.98 9.75 10.32
N LEU A 44 -19.99 11.09 10.27
CA LEU A 44 -19.46 11.83 9.14
C LEU A 44 -17.96 11.65 8.99
N ALA A 45 -17.20 11.68 10.08
CA ALA A 45 -15.75 11.45 10.03
C ALA A 45 -15.40 10.03 9.54
N VAL A 46 -16.12 9.00 10.00
CA VAL A 46 -16.00 7.62 9.49
C VAL A 46 -16.31 7.55 7.99
N ALA A 47 -17.38 8.18 7.54
CA ALA A 47 -17.79 8.16 6.13
C ALA A 47 -16.77 8.87 5.23
N LEU A 48 -16.18 9.98 5.69
CA LEU A 48 -15.10 10.69 5.01
C LEU A 48 -13.83 9.84 4.93
N ALA A 49 -13.44 9.14 6.02
CA ALA A 49 -12.30 8.23 6.02
C ALA A 49 -12.50 7.05 5.04
N ARG A 50 -13.73 6.50 4.95
CA ARG A 50 -14.08 5.50 3.92
C ARG A 50 -13.95 6.08 2.51
N ARG A 51 -14.35 7.33 2.30
CA ARG A 51 -14.22 7.98 0.98
C ARG A 51 -12.75 8.17 0.60
N ALA A 52 -11.87 8.50 1.55
CA ALA A 52 -10.42 8.52 1.31
C ALA A 52 -9.93 7.17 0.77
N ARG A 53 -10.36 6.05 1.36
CA ARG A 53 -10.00 4.69 0.90
C ARG A 53 -10.55 4.36 -0.50
N GLU A 54 -11.79 4.75 -0.79
CA GLU A 54 -12.39 4.53 -2.11
C GLU A 54 -11.66 5.25 -3.25
N THR A 55 -11.07 6.42 -2.96
CA THR A 55 -10.55 7.35 -3.98
C THR A 55 -9.05 7.60 -3.91
N SER A 56 -8.38 7.14 -2.84
CA SER A 56 -7.00 7.54 -2.47
C SER A 56 -6.83 9.07 -2.33
N ASP A 57 -7.89 9.83 -2.13
CA ASP A 57 -7.82 11.28 -1.89
C ASP A 57 -7.66 11.56 -0.40
N VAL A 58 -6.44 11.85 0.02
CA VAL A 58 -6.06 12.15 1.41
C VAL A 58 -6.73 13.39 2.00
N ASN A 59 -7.28 14.28 1.16
CA ASN A 59 -8.02 15.46 1.64
C ASN A 59 -9.27 15.07 2.44
N PHE A 60 -9.84 13.90 2.20
CA PHE A 60 -10.94 13.39 3.00
C PHE A 60 -10.54 13.07 4.43
N TYR A 61 -9.29 12.68 4.71
CA TYR A 61 -8.80 12.54 6.08
C TYR A 61 -8.73 13.87 6.81
N ALA A 62 -8.26 14.94 6.15
CA ALA A 62 -8.26 16.28 6.73
C ALA A 62 -9.68 16.77 7.06
N GLN A 63 -10.64 16.57 6.13
CA GLN A 63 -12.05 16.89 6.39
C GLN A 63 -12.62 16.06 7.54
N ALA A 64 -12.27 14.76 7.65
CA ALA A 64 -12.70 13.91 8.75
C ALA A 64 -12.18 14.42 10.10
N GLU A 65 -10.90 14.84 10.15
CA GLU A 65 -10.30 15.41 11.35
C GLU A 65 -11.02 16.69 11.80
N ASP A 66 -11.33 17.62 10.87
CA ASP A 66 -12.02 18.85 11.21
C ASP A 66 -13.44 18.58 11.76
N VAL A 67 -14.14 17.62 11.17
CA VAL A 67 -15.44 17.18 11.66
C VAL A 67 -15.32 16.54 13.05
N LEU A 68 -14.28 15.76 13.28
CA LEU A 68 -14.05 15.09 14.55
C LEU A 68 -13.72 16.07 15.69
N LYS A 69 -13.04 17.18 15.42
CA LYS A 69 -12.82 18.28 16.38
C LYS A 69 -14.16 18.76 16.96
N LYS A 70 -15.16 18.90 16.11
CA LYS A 70 -16.51 19.31 16.55
C LYS A 70 -17.16 18.25 17.44
N SER A 71 -16.94 16.97 17.17
CA SER A 71 -17.42 15.90 18.03
C SER A 71 -16.81 15.99 19.44
N PHE A 72 -15.50 16.24 19.56
CA PHE A 72 -14.83 16.39 20.83
C PHE A 72 -15.19 17.68 21.58
N GLU A 73 -15.50 18.78 20.89
CA GLU A 73 -16.06 19.97 21.55
C GLU A 73 -17.40 19.67 22.25
N LEU A 74 -18.23 18.80 21.66
CA LEU A 74 -19.53 18.41 22.22
C LEU A 74 -19.42 17.32 23.29
N ALA A 75 -18.44 16.43 23.18
CA ALA A 75 -18.22 15.30 24.07
C ALA A 75 -16.70 14.97 24.16
N PRO A 76 -15.95 15.62 25.07
CA PRO A 76 -14.49 15.44 25.17
C PRO A 76 -14.04 14.01 25.51
N ALA A 77 -14.83 13.24 26.24
CA ALA A 77 -14.53 11.83 26.60
C ALA A 77 -15.23 10.82 25.69
N ASN A 78 -15.34 11.12 24.41
CA ASN A 78 -16.07 10.33 23.42
C ASN A 78 -15.18 9.18 22.90
N ILE A 79 -15.30 7.99 23.48
CA ILE A 79 -14.57 6.78 23.11
C ILE A 79 -14.70 6.45 21.61
N GLU A 80 -15.89 6.56 21.03
CA GLU A 80 -16.09 6.32 19.59
C GLU A 80 -15.33 7.36 18.73
N GLY A 81 -15.25 8.60 19.18
CA GLY A 81 -14.43 9.64 18.55
C GLY A 81 -12.94 9.31 18.64
N GLU A 82 -12.45 8.80 19.78
CA GLU A 82 -11.07 8.35 19.95
C GLU A 82 -10.73 7.22 18.96
N LYS A 83 -11.61 6.24 18.76
CA LYS A 83 -11.44 5.20 17.75
C LYS A 83 -11.33 5.78 16.33
N VAL A 84 -12.18 6.75 15.98
CA VAL A 84 -12.09 7.43 14.69
C VAL A 84 -10.77 8.19 14.55
N LYS A 85 -10.32 8.90 15.59
CA LYS A 85 -9.02 9.59 15.61
C LYS A 85 -7.87 8.63 15.30
N ILE A 86 -7.83 7.48 15.96
CA ILE A 86 -6.80 6.46 15.73
C ILE A 86 -6.84 5.95 14.29
N TRP A 87 -8.04 5.69 13.77
CA TRP A 87 -8.19 5.27 12.37
C TRP A 87 -7.69 6.32 11.38
N LEU A 88 -7.93 7.62 11.62
CA LEU A 88 -7.39 8.71 10.81
C LEU A 88 -5.86 8.75 10.87
N LEU A 89 -5.26 8.55 12.05
CA LEU A 89 -3.80 8.47 12.21
C LEU A 89 -3.21 7.31 11.39
N LEU A 90 -3.84 6.13 11.42
CA LEU A 90 -3.44 4.98 10.59
C LEU A 90 -3.55 5.29 9.10
N GLY A 91 -4.68 5.88 8.67
CA GLY A 91 -4.91 6.24 7.27
C GLY A 91 -3.93 7.31 6.75
N ARG A 92 -3.39 8.13 7.63
CA ARG A 92 -2.35 9.13 7.33
C ARG A 92 -0.93 8.61 7.56
N HIS A 93 -0.78 7.32 7.83
CA HIS A 93 0.49 6.64 8.10
C HIS A 93 1.27 7.19 9.33
N GLU A 94 0.58 7.80 10.27
CA GLU A 94 1.15 8.29 11.52
C GLU A 94 1.20 7.17 12.59
N PHE A 95 1.86 6.08 12.25
CA PHE A 95 1.79 4.80 12.97
C PHE A 95 2.25 4.86 14.43
N ALA A 96 3.30 5.63 14.73
CA ALA A 96 3.78 5.79 16.11
C ALA A 96 2.74 6.51 16.99
N ALA A 97 2.09 7.55 16.45
CA ALA A 97 1.01 8.26 17.13
C ALA A 97 -0.22 7.35 17.29
N ALA A 98 -0.59 6.61 16.23
CA ALA A 98 -1.69 5.65 16.27
C ALA A 98 -1.47 4.58 17.35
N LEU A 99 -0.25 4.03 17.46
CA LEU A 99 0.11 3.04 18.49
C LEU A 99 -0.02 3.63 19.90
N ALA A 100 0.46 4.85 20.13
CA ALA A 100 0.38 5.50 21.43
C ALA A 100 -1.09 5.72 21.85
N GLU A 101 -1.92 6.27 20.97
CA GLU A 101 -3.34 6.53 21.23
C GLU A 101 -4.12 5.21 21.40
N ALA A 102 -3.89 4.20 20.55
CA ALA A 102 -4.53 2.89 20.66
C ALA A 102 -4.15 2.19 21.98
N THR A 103 -2.89 2.31 22.41
CA THR A 103 -2.43 1.75 23.69
C THR A 103 -3.11 2.45 24.88
N ALA A 104 -3.26 3.77 24.82
CA ALA A 104 -3.96 4.53 25.87
C ALA A 104 -5.45 4.16 25.91
N LEU A 105 -6.10 4.03 24.75
CA LEU A 105 -7.51 3.66 24.65
C LEU A 105 -7.75 2.20 25.11
N ASN A 106 -6.83 1.28 24.79
CA ASN A 106 -6.95 -0.12 25.19
C ASN A 106 -6.97 -0.30 26.73
N ARG A 107 -6.33 0.59 27.47
CA ARG A 107 -6.40 0.58 28.96
C ARG A 107 -7.78 0.97 29.47
N GLN A 108 -8.55 1.75 28.71
CA GLN A 108 -9.89 2.18 29.06
C GLN A 108 -10.95 1.15 28.63
N VAL A 109 -10.73 0.51 27.47
CA VAL A 109 -11.65 -0.47 26.86
C VAL A 109 -10.87 -1.74 26.46
N PRO A 110 -10.44 -2.57 27.42
CA PRO A 110 -9.47 -3.65 27.19
C PRO A 110 -9.98 -4.80 26.32
N ASP A 111 -11.29 -4.92 26.09
CA ASP A 111 -11.89 -6.00 25.30
C ASP A 111 -12.52 -5.49 23.98
N ASP A 112 -12.09 -4.31 23.52
CA ASP A 112 -12.57 -3.77 22.25
C ASP A 112 -11.80 -4.32 21.06
N VAL A 113 -12.48 -5.11 20.23
CA VAL A 113 -11.89 -5.75 19.03
C VAL A 113 -11.28 -4.74 18.07
N LEU A 114 -11.91 -3.57 17.88
CA LEU A 114 -11.42 -2.56 16.94
C LEU A 114 -10.12 -1.92 17.42
N VAL A 115 -10.01 -1.68 18.74
CA VAL A 115 -8.77 -1.14 19.35
C VAL A 115 -7.60 -2.12 19.17
N TYR A 116 -7.83 -3.43 19.33
CA TYR A 116 -6.81 -4.44 19.01
C TYR A 116 -6.46 -4.45 17.51
N GLY A 117 -7.42 -4.17 16.63
CA GLY A 117 -7.16 -3.97 15.21
C GLY A 117 -6.19 -2.82 14.96
N PHE A 118 -6.38 -1.68 15.60
CA PHE A 118 -5.47 -0.55 15.51
C PHE A 118 -4.07 -0.85 16.05
N LEU A 119 -3.99 -1.58 17.18
CA LEU A 119 -2.72 -2.06 17.73
C LEU A 119 -2.01 -3.00 16.75
N THR A 120 -2.74 -3.89 16.10
CA THR A 120 -2.19 -4.80 15.09
C THR A 120 -1.60 -3.99 13.92
N ASP A 121 -2.40 -3.10 13.30
CA ASP A 121 -2.00 -2.34 12.13
C ASP A 121 -0.78 -1.46 12.43
N ALA A 122 -0.79 -0.70 13.52
CA ALA A 122 0.32 0.17 13.89
C ALA A 122 1.61 -0.63 14.20
N ASN A 123 1.50 -1.79 14.86
CA ASN A 123 2.66 -2.62 15.17
C ASN A 123 3.26 -3.29 13.92
N VAL A 124 2.46 -3.69 12.93
CA VAL A 124 2.97 -4.20 11.64
C VAL A 124 3.84 -3.15 10.96
N GLU A 125 3.33 -1.94 10.80
CA GLU A 125 4.01 -0.85 10.10
C GLU A 125 5.29 -0.37 10.83
N LEU A 126 5.33 -0.55 12.14
CA LEU A 126 6.51 -0.26 12.95
C LEU A 126 7.50 -1.45 13.05
N GLY A 127 7.20 -2.59 12.41
CA GLY A 127 8.04 -3.79 12.44
C GLY A 127 7.95 -4.60 13.74
N ASN A 128 6.97 -4.32 14.60
CA ASN A 128 6.75 -5.01 15.89
C ASN A 128 5.87 -6.24 15.69
N TYR A 129 6.30 -7.21 14.88
CA TYR A 129 5.46 -8.32 14.42
C TYR A 129 4.92 -9.21 15.55
N ASP A 130 5.71 -9.50 16.59
CA ASP A 130 5.25 -10.27 17.75
C ASP A 130 4.09 -9.60 18.51
N ALA A 131 4.11 -8.27 18.60
CA ALA A 131 3.04 -7.50 19.21
C ALA A 131 1.80 -7.45 18.31
N ALA A 132 2.01 -7.35 16.99
CA ALA A 132 0.93 -7.40 15.99
C ALA A 132 0.21 -8.76 16.04
N GLU A 133 0.97 -9.87 16.05
CA GLU A 133 0.41 -11.23 16.12
C GLU A 133 -0.41 -11.43 17.41
N LYS A 134 0.12 -11.04 18.57
CA LYS A 134 -0.59 -11.10 19.84
C LYS A 134 -1.91 -10.33 19.79
N SER A 135 -1.91 -9.14 19.21
CA SER A 135 -3.11 -8.31 19.09
C SER A 135 -4.15 -8.94 18.14
N ALA A 136 -3.73 -9.45 17.00
CA ALA A 136 -4.60 -10.13 16.05
C ALA A 136 -5.19 -11.42 16.62
N GLN A 137 -4.37 -12.21 17.35
CA GLN A 137 -4.84 -13.41 18.04
C GLN A 137 -5.88 -13.09 19.12
N TRP A 138 -5.68 -11.98 19.85
CA TRP A 138 -6.66 -11.54 20.86
C TRP A 138 -7.99 -11.16 20.21
N MET A 139 -7.99 -10.50 19.04
CA MET A 139 -9.20 -10.20 18.28
C MET A 139 -9.98 -11.47 17.90
N LEU A 140 -9.27 -12.52 17.44
CA LEU A 140 -9.87 -13.81 17.10
C LEU A 140 -10.46 -14.51 18.33
N ASN A 141 -9.78 -14.43 19.48
CA ASN A 141 -10.23 -15.03 20.75
C ASN A 141 -11.47 -14.33 21.29
N LEU A 142 -11.52 -12.98 21.24
CA LEU A 142 -12.65 -12.19 21.70
C LEU A 142 -13.92 -12.43 20.86
N ARG A 143 -13.76 -12.55 19.57
CA ARG A 143 -14.86 -12.75 18.62
C ARG A 143 -14.40 -13.60 17.43
N PRO A 144 -14.47 -14.93 17.52
CA PRO A 144 -14.13 -15.82 16.44
C PRO A 144 -14.89 -15.48 15.16
N GLY A 145 -14.20 -15.49 14.02
CA GLY A 145 -14.79 -15.21 12.71
C GLY A 145 -15.14 -13.75 12.43
N ASN A 146 -14.73 -12.80 13.28
CA ASN A 146 -14.96 -11.38 12.98
C ASN A 146 -14.09 -10.91 11.81
N LEU A 147 -14.69 -10.19 10.88
CA LEU A 147 -14.06 -9.71 9.65
C LEU A 147 -12.75 -8.94 9.89
N PRO A 148 -12.68 -7.94 10.80
CA PRO A 148 -11.45 -7.21 11.07
C PRO A 148 -10.28 -8.09 11.55
N ALA A 149 -10.55 -9.17 12.30
CA ALA A 149 -9.51 -10.09 12.75
C ALA A 149 -9.05 -11.02 11.64
N LEU A 150 -9.99 -11.56 10.85
CA LEU A 150 -9.67 -12.46 9.75
C LEU A 150 -8.74 -11.80 8.73
N THR A 151 -9.00 -10.55 8.35
CA THR A 151 -8.18 -9.81 7.37
C THR A 151 -6.78 -9.51 7.89
N ARG A 152 -6.64 -9.13 9.18
CA ARG A 152 -5.33 -8.87 9.80
C ARG A 152 -4.52 -10.13 10.02
N ALA A 153 -5.17 -11.19 10.47
CA ALA A 153 -4.53 -12.50 10.61
C ALA A 153 -4.09 -13.05 9.24
N ALA A 154 -4.87 -12.86 8.16
CA ALA A 154 -4.48 -13.21 6.81
C ALA A 154 -3.22 -12.45 6.37
N TYR A 155 -3.16 -11.14 6.62
CA TYR A 155 -1.99 -10.34 6.27
C TYR A 155 -0.75 -10.75 7.07
N LEU A 156 -0.88 -11.04 8.38
CA LEU A 156 0.24 -11.55 9.17
C LEU A 156 0.71 -12.93 8.67
N ARG A 157 -0.20 -13.82 8.26
CA ARG A 157 0.17 -15.11 7.65
C ARG A 157 0.97 -14.92 6.36
N GLU A 158 0.57 -14.01 5.51
CA GLU A 158 1.32 -13.63 4.31
C GLU A 158 2.73 -13.14 4.65
N LEU A 159 2.85 -12.20 5.60
CA LEU A 159 4.14 -11.67 6.06
C LEU A 159 5.04 -12.76 6.64
N PHE A 160 4.48 -13.79 7.26
CA PHE A 160 5.19 -14.94 7.81
C PHE A 160 5.42 -16.06 6.78
N GLY A 161 5.07 -15.84 5.51
CA GLY A 161 5.27 -16.78 4.40
C GLY A 161 4.25 -17.92 4.30
N ASP A 162 3.19 -17.88 5.09
CA ASP A 162 2.08 -18.85 5.05
C ASP A 162 0.95 -18.34 4.13
N ASN A 163 1.20 -18.38 2.83
CA ASN A 163 0.23 -17.94 1.82
C ASN A 163 -1.05 -18.81 1.80
N GLU A 164 -0.96 -20.10 2.14
CA GLU A 164 -2.13 -20.97 2.20
C GLU A 164 -3.06 -20.57 3.33
N GLY A 165 -2.52 -20.38 4.54
CA GLY A 165 -3.28 -19.88 5.68
C GLY A 165 -3.83 -18.47 5.45
N ALA A 166 -3.08 -17.60 4.77
CA ALA A 166 -3.56 -16.28 4.37
C ALA A 166 -4.78 -16.37 3.43
N LEU A 167 -4.72 -17.23 2.41
CA LEU A 167 -5.84 -17.48 1.49
C LEU A 167 -7.07 -18.05 2.22
N GLU A 168 -6.87 -18.99 3.15
CA GLU A 168 -7.98 -19.54 3.96
C GLU A 168 -8.69 -18.44 4.75
N LEU A 169 -7.94 -17.65 5.52
CA LEU A 169 -8.51 -16.58 6.35
C LEU A 169 -9.16 -15.48 5.50
N MET A 170 -8.57 -15.13 4.37
CA MET A 170 -9.14 -14.12 3.48
C MET A 170 -10.42 -14.60 2.78
N ASN A 171 -10.52 -15.90 2.44
CA ASN A 171 -11.77 -16.51 1.96
C ASN A 171 -12.85 -16.53 3.03
N MET A 172 -12.51 -16.83 4.30
CA MET A 172 -13.45 -16.72 5.42
C MET A 172 -13.94 -15.28 5.58
N ALA A 173 -13.04 -14.30 5.45
CA ALA A 173 -13.38 -12.88 5.48
C ALA A 173 -14.36 -12.52 4.37
N TYR A 174 -14.14 -13.00 3.14
CA TYR A 174 -15.03 -12.76 2.02
C TYR A 174 -16.44 -13.33 2.26
N GLN A 175 -16.52 -14.57 2.80
CA GLN A 175 -17.80 -15.20 3.13
C GLN A 175 -18.56 -14.48 4.26
N ALA A 176 -17.82 -13.85 5.21
CA ALA A 176 -18.40 -13.09 6.31
C ALA A 176 -18.83 -11.67 5.90
N THR A 177 -18.44 -11.20 4.72
CA THR A 177 -18.73 -9.83 4.26
C THR A 177 -20.16 -9.74 3.73
N PRO A 178 -21.00 -8.82 4.27
CA PRO A 178 -22.35 -8.61 3.74
C PRO A 178 -22.34 -8.18 2.28
N SER A 179 -23.28 -8.66 1.49
CA SER A 179 -23.40 -8.29 0.07
C SER A 179 -23.65 -6.79 -0.16
N SER A 180 -24.18 -6.09 0.83
CA SER A 180 -24.40 -4.64 0.83
C SER A 180 -23.08 -3.83 0.96
N GLU A 181 -22.02 -4.42 1.50
CA GLU A 181 -20.70 -3.80 1.67
C GLU A 181 -19.86 -4.06 0.42
N ALA A 182 -20.22 -3.43 -0.69
CA ALA A 182 -19.62 -3.70 -2.01
C ALA A 182 -18.12 -3.35 -2.03
N GLU A 183 -17.72 -2.24 -1.39
CA GLU A 183 -16.30 -1.82 -1.34
C GLU A 183 -15.46 -2.78 -0.48
N ASP A 184 -15.93 -3.15 0.72
CA ASP A 184 -15.24 -4.12 1.56
C ASP A 184 -15.07 -5.47 0.83
N GLY A 185 -16.13 -5.93 0.13
CA GLY A 185 -16.04 -7.14 -0.69
C GLY A 185 -15.06 -7.03 -1.86
N ALA A 186 -14.98 -5.87 -2.51
CA ALA A 186 -14.01 -5.63 -3.59
C ALA A 186 -12.58 -5.55 -3.05
N TRP A 187 -12.38 -4.95 -1.86
CA TRP A 187 -11.08 -4.92 -1.20
C TRP A 187 -10.59 -6.33 -0.86
N ILE A 188 -11.43 -7.16 -0.23
CA ILE A 188 -11.06 -8.55 0.11
C ILE A 188 -10.75 -9.37 -1.14
N LEU A 189 -11.54 -9.24 -2.21
CA LEU A 189 -11.27 -9.89 -3.48
C LEU A 189 -9.96 -9.41 -4.11
N SER A 190 -9.60 -8.14 -3.92
CA SER A 190 -8.31 -7.61 -4.37
C SER A 190 -7.14 -8.21 -3.59
N GLN A 191 -7.31 -8.44 -2.28
CA GLN A 191 -6.31 -9.16 -1.46
C GLN A 191 -6.21 -10.64 -1.85
N LEU A 192 -7.33 -11.31 -2.10
CA LEU A 192 -7.33 -12.69 -2.64
C LEU A 192 -6.61 -12.76 -3.98
N GLY A 193 -6.86 -11.79 -4.87
CA GLY A 193 -6.16 -11.70 -6.15
C GLY A 193 -4.66 -11.51 -5.98
N HIS A 194 -4.23 -10.66 -5.03
CA HIS A 194 -2.83 -10.50 -4.66
C HIS A 194 -2.21 -11.81 -4.14
N LEU A 195 -2.85 -12.50 -3.20
CA LEU A 195 -2.37 -13.75 -2.63
C LEU A 195 -2.28 -14.87 -3.69
N TYR A 196 -3.26 -14.98 -4.59
CA TYR A 196 -3.18 -15.91 -5.71
C TYR A 196 -2.03 -15.56 -6.67
N PHE A 197 -1.82 -14.27 -6.95
CA PHE A 197 -0.69 -13.81 -7.76
C PHE A 197 0.65 -14.17 -7.10
N ALA A 198 0.83 -13.87 -5.82
CA ALA A 198 2.03 -14.22 -5.04
C ALA A 198 2.30 -15.73 -5.00
N SER A 199 1.24 -16.55 -5.09
CA SER A 199 1.31 -18.03 -5.16
C SER A 199 1.44 -18.56 -6.59
N GLY A 200 1.60 -17.70 -7.61
CA GLY A 200 1.73 -18.08 -9.02
C GLY A 200 0.44 -18.56 -9.69
N GLN A 201 -0.72 -18.45 -9.04
CA GLN A 201 -2.02 -18.91 -9.54
C GLN A 201 -2.71 -17.78 -10.34
N LEU A 202 -2.12 -17.43 -11.52
CA LEU A 202 -2.52 -16.26 -12.29
C LEU A 202 -3.97 -16.24 -12.72
N ASP A 203 -4.54 -17.38 -13.13
CA ASP A 203 -5.95 -17.46 -13.54
C ASP A 203 -6.88 -17.12 -12.38
N LYS A 204 -6.64 -17.70 -11.19
CA LYS A 204 -7.44 -17.38 -10.00
C LYS A 204 -7.27 -15.93 -9.53
N ALA A 205 -6.06 -15.39 -9.67
CA ALA A 205 -5.80 -13.99 -9.39
C ALA A 205 -6.66 -13.10 -10.31
N ALA A 206 -6.64 -13.36 -11.62
CA ALA A 206 -7.45 -12.60 -12.58
C ALA A 206 -8.94 -12.70 -12.29
N ASP A 207 -9.46 -13.90 -12.00
CA ASP A 207 -10.87 -14.13 -11.69
C ASP A 207 -11.33 -13.38 -10.43
N ALA A 208 -10.54 -13.41 -9.35
CA ALA A 208 -10.84 -12.67 -8.12
C ALA A 208 -10.86 -11.16 -8.37
N LEU A 209 -9.88 -10.64 -9.11
CA LEU A 209 -9.76 -9.21 -9.41
C LEU A 209 -10.85 -8.71 -10.36
N GLN A 210 -11.23 -9.49 -11.36
CA GLN A 210 -12.37 -9.18 -12.22
C GLN A 210 -13.68 -9.18 -11.43
N THR A 211 -13.86 -10.12 -10.50
CA THR A 211 -15.01 -10.16 -9.60
C THR A 211 -15.05 -8.93 -8.70
N ALA A 212 -13.90 -8.46 -8.21
CA ALA A 212 -13.79 -7.21 -7.46
C ALA A 212 -14.28 -6.00 -8.29
N LEU A 213 -13.88 -5.93 -9.56
CA LEU A 213 -14.29 -4.86 -10.49
C LEU A 213 -15.78 -4.93 -10.86
N ILE A 214 -16.40 -6.11 -10.85
CA ILE A 214 -17.85 -6.27 -11.01
C ILE A 214 -18.58 -5.73 -9.77
N LYS A 215 -18.08 -6.03 -8.55
CA LYS A 215 -18.68 -5.56 -7.29
C LYS A 215 -18.52 -4.04 -7.11
N PHE A 216 -17.37 -3.51 -7.42
CA PHE A 216 -17.06 -2.09 -7.30
C PHE A 216 -16.32 -1.61 -8.57
N PRO A 217 -17.03 -1.12 -9.57
CA PRO A 217 -16.46 -0.68 -10.83
C PRO A 217 -15.41 0.41 -10.65
N GLY A 218 -14.24 0.23 -11.29
CA GLY A 218 -13.13 1.17 -11.22
C GLY A 218 -12.33 1.11 -9.92
N TYR A 219 -12.48 0.06 -9.11
CA TYR A 219 -11.77 -0.07 -7.84
C TYR A 219 -10.26 -0.12 -8.05
N HIS A 220 -9.56 0.91 -7.58
CA HIS A 220 -8.17 1.16 -7.92
C HIS A 220 -7.20 0.06 -7.46
N TYR A 221 -7.45 -0.59 -6.31
CA TYR A 221 -6.65 -1.74 -5.86
C TYR A 221 -6.78 -2.95 -6.79
N ALA A 222 -8.01 -3.25 -7.22
CA ALA A 222 -8.24 -4.35 -8.16
C ALA A 222 -7.61 -4.07 -9.53
N LEU A 223 -7.72 -2.84 -10.03
CA LEU A 223 -7.08 -2.43 -11.29
C LEU A 223 -5.56 -2.59 -11.22
N GLY A 224 -4.91 -2.13 -10.14
CA GLY A 224 -3.47 -2.26 -9.96
C GLY A 224 -3.00 -3.71 -9.90
N ASN A 225 -3.66 -4.54 -9.10
CA ASN A 225 -3.30 -5.95 -8.98
C ASN A 225 -3.58 -6.74 -10.29
N LEU A 226 -4.66 -6.42 -11.02
CA LEU A 226 -4.93 -7.05 -12.32
C LEU A 226 -3.88 -6.65 -13.36
N ALA A 227 -3.39 -5.41 -13.31
CA ALA A 227 -2.29 -4.98 -14.17
C ALA A 227 -1.00 -5.78 -13.90
N LYS A 228 -0.66 -6.07 -12.64
CA LYS A 228 0.47 -6.94 -12.28
C LYS A 228 0.31 -8.35 -12.88
N VAL A 229 -0.90 -8.93 -12.86
CA VAL A 229 -1.20 -10.21 -13.52
C VAL A 229 -0.95 -10.10 -15.02
N ARG A 230 -1.44 -9.04 -15.70
CA ARG A 230 -1.23 -8.82 -17.14
C ARG A 230 0.26 -8.63 -17.49
N ILE A 231 1.03 -7.94 -16.66
CA ILE A 231 2.49 -7.82 -16.85
C ILE A 231 3.16 -9.19 -16.79
N GLN A 232 2.79 -10.03 -15.82
CA GLN A 232 3.34 -11.38 -15.69
C GLN A 232 2.98 -12.28 -16.89
N GLU A 233 1.78 -12.10 -17.47
CA GLU A 233 1.33 -12.74 -18.70
C GLU A 233 1.97 -12.17 -19.97
N LYS A 234 2.84 -11.14 -19.88
CA LYS A 234 3.42 -10.38 -21.00
C LYS A 234 2.41 -9.59 -21.83
N ARG A 235 1.25 -9.29 -21.27
CA ARG A 235 0.15 -8.51 -21.88
C ARG A 235 0.29 -7.03 -21.48
N HIS A 236 1.44 -6.43 -21.80
CA HIS A 236 1.82 -5.09 -21.34
C HIS A 236 0.83 -4.00 -21.78
N ALA A 237 0.30 -4.06 -23.01
CA ALA A 237 -0.69 -3.09 -23.48
C ALA A 237 -1.98 -3.08 -22.64
N GLU A 238 -2.44 -4.24 -22.18
CA GLU A 238 -3.60 -4.33 -21.30
C GLU A 238 -3.29 -3.80 -19.91
N ALA A 239 -2.09 -4.06 -19.39
CA ALA A 239 -1.63 -3.50 -18.12
C ALA A 239 -1.63 -1.96 -18.15
N VAL A 240 -1.14 -1.35 -19.24
CA VAL A 240 -1.18 0.11 -19.41
C VAL A 240 -2.62 0.64 -19.34
N VAL A 241 -3.57 0.00 -20.04
CA VAL A 241 -4.99 0.43 -20.00
C VAL A 241 -5.56 0.36 -18.56
N LEU A 242 -5.26 -0.71 -17.83
CA LEU A 242 -5.73 -0.89 -16.45
C LEU A 242 -5.11 0.17 -15.51
N LEU A 243 -3.83 0.48 -15.66
CA LEU A 243 -3.14 1.48 -14.84
C LEU A 243 -3.54 2.91 -15.19
N GLN A 244 -3.87 3.20 -16.45
CA GLN A 244 -4.51 4.47 -16.83
C GLN A 244 -5.87 4.63 -16.15
N GLN A 245 -6.68 3.56 -16.11
CA GLN A 245 -7.96 3.58 -15.39
C GLN A 245 -7.75 3.75 -13.88
N ARG A 246 -6.74 3.06 -13.29
CA ARG A 246 -6.36 3.20 -11.88
C ARG A 246 -5.98 4.64 -11.55
N TYR A 247 -5.07 5.24 -12.31
CA TYR A 247 -4.62 6.61 -12.10
C TYR A 247 -5.76 7.62 -12.25
N LYS A 248 -6.67 7.40 -13.19
CA LYS A 248 -7.86 8.23 -13.35
C LYS A 248 -8.82 8.13 -12.14
N ALA A 249 -8.99 6.94 -11.56
CA ALA A 249 -9.86 6.69 -10.42
C ALA A 249 -9.26 7.20 -9.11
N ALA A 250 -7.94 7.09 -8.96
CA ALA A 250 -7.18 7.45 -7.77
C ALA A 250 -5.84 8.09 -8.21
N PRO A 251 -5.80 9.43 -8.43
CA PRO A 251 -4.65 10.14 -9.00
C PRO A 251 -3.52 10.37 -7.98
N HIS A 252 -3.13 9.34 -7.26
CA HIS A 252 -2.03 9.32 -6.32
C HIS A 252 -0.69 9.11 -7.06
N ALA A 253 0.41 9.63 -6.52
CA ALA A 253 1.72 9.55 -7.17
C ALA A 253 2.19 8.11 -7.39
N GLU A 254 2.00 7.20 -6.42
CA GLU A 254 2.36 5.78 -6.58
C GLU A 254 1.66 5.12 -7.79
N ASN A 255 0.40 5.48 -8.07
CA ASN A 255 -0.35 4.93 -9.19
C ASN A 255 0.19 5.42 -10.54
N LEU A 256 0.80 6.59 -10.55
CA LEU A 256 1.49 7.14 -11.73
C LEU A 256 2.85 6.47 -11.94
N TYR A 257 3.55 6.10 -10.87
CA TYR A 257 4.78 5.31 -10.94
C TYR A 257 4.53 3.95 -11.60
N ASP A 258 3.53 3.20 -11.12
CA ASP A 258 3.14 1.91 -11.71
C ASP A 258 2.79 2.04 -13.21
N LEU A 259 2.10 3.13 -13.59
CA LEU A 259 1.77 3.41 -14.99
C LEU A 259 3.03 3.68 -15.82
N ALA A 260 3.99 4.44 -15.29
CA ALA A 260 5.23 4.75 -15.98
C ALA A 260 6.05 3.48 -16.25
N GLU A 261 6.20 2.58 -15.26
CA GLU A 261 6.85 1.29 -15.45
C GLU A 261 6.15 0.42 -16.51
N ALA A 262 4.82 0.36 -16.49
CA ALA A 262 4.07 -0.41 -17.49
C ALA A 262 4.20 0.16 -18.91
N LEU A 263 4.24 1.49 -19.05
CA LEU A 263 4.50 2.17 -20.33
C LEU A 263 5.89 1.82 -20.87
N GLU A 264 6.91 1.80 -20.00
CA GLU A 264 8.26 1.41 -20.37
C GLU A 264 8.32 -0.04 -20.86
N LEU A 265 7.69 -0.97 -20.12
CA LEU A 265 7.56 -2.38 -20.49
C LEU A 265 6.80 -2.59 -21.81
N ALA A 266 5.85 -1.71 -22.12
CA ALA A 266 5.10 -1.73 -23.39
C ALA A 266 5.86 -1.08 -24.57
N GLY A 267 7.05 -0.50 -24.34
CA GLY A 267 7.85 0.20 -25.35
C GLY A 267 7.41 1.63 -25.63
N HIS A 268 6.55 2.21 -24.82
CA HIS A 268 6.07 3.59 -24.91
C HIS A 268 6.99 4.56 -24.17
N HIS A 269 8.29 4.57 -24.51
CA HIS A 269 9.35 5.25 -23.75
C HIS A 269 9.12 6.74 -23.52
N GLU A 270 8.61 7.47 -24.53
CA GLU A 270 8.33 8.91 -24.38
C GLU A 270 7.19 9.18 -23.38
N GLU A 271 6.16 8.33 -23.38
CA GLU A 271 5.05 8.45 -22.43
C GLU A 271 5.50 8.05 -21.01
N ALA A 272 6.30 7.00 -20.89
CA ALA A 272 6.91 6.59 -19.63
C ALA A 272 7.74 7.71 -19.02
N GLN A 273 8.62 8.35 -19.81
CA GLN A 273 9.45 9.46 -19.33
C GLN A 273 8.60 10.65 -18.84
N ARG A 274 7.51 10.99 -19.53
CA ARG A 274 6.59 12.05 -19.08
C ARG A 274 5.92 11.65 -17.77
N ALA A 275 5.47 10.40 -17.65
CA ALA A 275 4.83 9.89 -16.45
C ALA A 275 5.80 9.87 -15.24
N PHE A 276 7.05 9.46 -15.44
CA PHE A 276 8.09 9.52 -14.39
C PHE A 276 8.40 10.96 -13.95
N THR A 277 8.46 11.92 -14.89
CA THR A 277 8.71 13.32 -14.55
C THR A 277 7.55 13.92 -13.74
N GLU A 278 6.30 13.59 -14.10
CA GLU A 278 5.13 14.01 -13.33
C GLU A 278 5.09 13.31 -11.97
N PHE A 279 5.43 12.01 -11.91
CA PHE A 279 5.55 11.25 -10.67
C PHE A 279 6.55 11.91 -9.71
N GLU A 280 7.79 12.19 -10.16
CA GLU A 280 8.80 12.84 -9.31
C GLU A 280 8.29 14.14 -8.73
N THR A 281 7.68 14.99 -9.57
CA THR A 281 7.14 16.29 -9.15
C THR A 281 6.08 16.13 -8.04
N LYS A 282 5.13 15.20 -8.21
CA LYS A 282 4.07 14.92 -7.23
C LYS A 282 4.63 14.31 -5.95
N SER A 283 5.50 13.32 -6.06
CA SER A 283 6.10 12.64 -4.91
C SER A 283 6.94 13.58 -4.05
N LEU A 284 7.69 14.49 -4.66
CA LEU A 284 8.44 15.51 -3.92
C LEU A 284 7.53 16.47 -3.16
N ALA A 285 6.40 16.88 -3.74
CA ALA A 285 5.41 17.71 -3.06
C ALA A 285 4.77 17.01 -1.85
N GLU A 286 4.65 15.67 -1.91
CA GLU A 286 4.06 14.83 -0.87
C GLU A 286 5.07 14.28 0.14
N SER A 287 6.38 14.33 -0.16
CA SER A 287 7.45 13.67 0.60
C SER A 287 7.59 14.09 2.07
N VAL A 288 7.01 15.23 2.46
CA VAL A 288 6.99 15.71 3.85
C VAL A 288 5.89 15.10 4.69
N ARG A 289 4.84 14.56 4.05
CA ARG A 289 3.74 13.86 4.72
C ARG A 289 4.16 12.44 5.09
N ALA A 290 3.44 11.82 6.01
CA ALA A 290 3.66 10.42 6.34
C ALA A 290 3.01 9.48 5.30
N ASP A 291 1.87 9.87 4.73
CA ASP A 291 1.16 9.22 3.64
C ASP A 291 1.73 9.66 2.26
N ASN A 292 2.92 9.21 1.94
CA ASN A 292 3.70 9.62 0.77
C ASN A 292 4.04 8.43 -0.13
N SER A 293 4.59 8.72 -1.30
CA SER A 293 5.08 7.73 -2.28
C SER A 293 6.62 7.62 -2.21
N ASN A 294 7.20 7.72 -1.02
CA ASN A 294 8.66 7.73 -0.86
C ASN A 294 9.29 6.39 -1.25
N ARG A 295 8.59 5.26 -1.05
CA ARG A 295 9.10 3.95 -1.46
C ARG A 295 9.26 3.86 -2.97
N GLU A 296 8.28 4.28 -3.73
CA GLU A 296 8.32 4.35 -5.19
C GLU A 296 9.36 5.38 -5.65
N LEU A 297 9.52 6.49 -4.93
CA LEU A 297 10.52 7.50 -5.21
C LEU A 297 11.95 6.97 -4.99
N ILE A 298 12.17 6.09 -4.02
CA ILE A 298 13.44 5.38 -3.82
C ILE A 298 13.78 4.55 -5.05
N PHE A 299 12.83 3.72 -5.53
CA PHE A 299 13.04 2.87 -6.70
C PHE A 299 13.22 3.70 -7.98
N TYR A 300 12.44 4.78 -8.15
CA TYR A 300 12.63 5.70 -9.26
C TYR A 300 14.04 6.28 -9.33
N TYR A 301 14.57 6.78 -8.21
CA TYR A 301 15.93 7.32 -8.18
C TYR A 301 17.00 6.25 -8.34
N ALA A 302 16.77 5.04 -7.84
CA ALA A 302 17.70 3.93 -7.96
C ALA A 302 17.78 3.37 -9.39
N ASP A 303 16.63 3.10 -10.00
CA ASP A 303 16.54 2.24 -11.19
C ASP A 303 16.29 3.02 -12.49
N HIS A 304 15.59 4.17 -12.44
CA HIS A 304 15.23 4.95 -13.62
C HIS A 304 16.02 6.26 -13.75
N ALA A 305 16.08 7.08 -12.72
CA ALA A 305 16.83 8.34 -12.74
C ALA A 305 18.34 8.17 -12.55
N HIS A 306 18.78 7.02 -12.03
CA HIS A 306 20.18 6.71 -11.70
C HIS A 306 20.83 7.77 -10.77
N GLU A 307 20.06 8.21 -9.77
CA GLU A 307 20.47 9.19 -8.77
C GLU A 307 20.58 8.54 -7.37
N PRO A 308 21.57 7.66 -7.14
CA PRO A 308 21.64 6.83 -5.94
C PRO A 308 21.69 7.63 -4.63
N ALA A 309 22.31 8.80 -4.62
CA ALA A 309 22.37 9.65 -3.43
C ALA A 309 20.98 10.19 -3.03
N LYS A 310 20.12 10.52 -4.00
CA LYS A 310 18.74 10.89 -3.73
C LYS A 310 17.93 9.72 -3.21
N ALA A 311 18.07 8.53 -3.82
CA ALA A 311 17.44 7.31 -3.34
C ALA A 311 17.74 7.06 -1.86
N LEU A 312 19.02 7.16 -1.46
CA LEU A 312 19.43 6.96 -0.07
C LEU A 312 18.85 8.01 0.88
N THR A 313 18.85 9.28 0.48
CA THR A 313 18.29 10.36 1.29
C THR A 313 16.80 10.14 1.59
N VAL A 314 16.02 9.71 0.58
CA VAL A 314 14.59 9.40 0.76
C VAL A 314 14.42 8.15 1.63
N ALA A 315 15.24 7.12 1.40
CA ALA A 315 15.18 5.87 2.15
C ALA A 315 15.50 6.03 3.64
N GLU A 316 16.51 6.84 3.99
CA GLU A 316 16.86 7.14 5.38
C GLU A 316 15.71 7.89 6.09
N LYS A 317 15.05 8.82 5.38
CA LYS A 317 13.90 9.54 5.91
C LYS A 317 12.71 8.59 6.17
N GLU A 318 12.44 7.67 5.25
CA GLU A 318 11.33 6.72 5.38
C GLU A 318 11.63 5.68 6.46
N PHE A 319 12.85 5.17 6.51
CA PHE A 319 13.31 4.24 7.55
C PHE A 319 13.22 4.83 8.97
N ALA A 320 13.36 6.15 9.13
CA ALA A 320 13.16 6.80 10.43
C ALA A 320 11.71 6.79 10.93
N ARG A 321 10.74 6.51 10.03
CA ARG A 321 9.30 6.54 10.36
C ARG A 321 8.71 5.17 10.57
N ARG A 322 9.15 4.17 9.78
CA ARG A 322 8.61 2.81 9.80
C ARG A 322 9.67 1.78 9.42
N HIS A 323 9.46 0.55 9.87
CA HIS A 323 10.43 -0.53 9.76
C HIS A 323 9.80 -1.84 9.25
N GLU A 324 8.65 -1.73 8.56
CA GLU A 324 8.02 -2.90 7.95
C GLU A 324 8.87 -3.45 6.79
N VAL A 325 8.62 -4.70 6.41
CA VAL A 325 9.49 -5.46 5.49
C VAL A 325 9.73 -4.77 4.15
N PHE A 326 8.74 -4.05 3.59
CA PHE A 326 8.89 -3.37 2.30
C PHE A 326 9.71 -2.08 2.41
N THR A 327 9.64 -1.38 3.54
CA THR A 327 10.54 -0.25 3.84
C THR A 327 11.97 -0.72 4.03
N LEU A 328 12.19 -1.87 4.70
CA LEU A 328 13.51 -2.48 4.85
C LEU A 328 14.10 -2.88 3.48
N ASP A 329 13.28 -3.42 2.57
CA ASP A 329 13.70 -3.77 1.21
C ASP A 329 14.10 -2.53 0.40
N ALA A 330 13.26 -1.49 0.38
CA ALA A 330 13.56 -0.26 -0.33
C ALA A 330 14.84 0.42 0.22
N TYR A 331 15.03 0.41 1.55
CA TYR A 331 16.25 0.92 2.17
C TYR A 331 17.48 0.07 1.80
N ALA A 332 17.35 -1.26 1.80
CA ALA A 332 18.42 -2.16 1.37
C ALA A 332 18.82 -1.89 -0.09
N TRP A 333 17.85 -1.68 -0.98
CA TRP A 333 18.10 -1.36 -2.37
C TRP A 333 18.80 -0.01 -2.54
N ALA A 334 18.35 1.04 -1.83
CA ALA A 334 19.03 2.33 -1.82
C ALA A 334 20.49 2.24 -1.31
N LEU A 335 20.75 1.45 -0.27
CA LEU A 335 22.10 1.18 0.22
C LEU A 335 22.95 0.48 -0.83
N HIS A 336 22.39 -0.51 -1.54
CA HIS A 336 23.09 -1.26 -2.59
C HIS A 336 23.57 -0.37 -3.73
N VAL A 337 22.68 0.43 -4.31
CA VAL A 337 23.02 1.33 -5.42
C VAL A 337 24.03 2.43 -5.02
N ASN A 338 24.22 2.65 -3.71
CA ASN A 338 25.27 3.50 -3.14
C ASN A 338 26.54 2.74 -2.75
N GLY A 339 26.66 1.45 -3.08
CA GLY A 339 27.84 0.62 -2.77
C GLY A 339 27.97 0.19 -1.30
N ARG A 340 26.94 0.44 -0.46
CA ARG A 340 26.90 0.05 0.97
C ARG A 340 26.33 -1.36 1.15
N ASP A 341 26.84 -2.34 0.39
CA ASP A 341 26.27 -3.70 0.28
C ASP A 341 26.24 -4.47 1.61
N ALA A 342 27.21 -4.26 2.51
CA ALA A 342 27.19 -4.93 3.80
C ALA A 342 25.98 -4.50 4.65
N GLU A 343 25.63 -3.24 4.60
CA GLU A 343 24.46 -2.70 5.29
C GLU A 343 23.18 -3.11 4.58
N ALA A 344 23.18 -3.08 3.24
CA ALA A 344 22.06 -3.56 2.43
C ALA A 344 21.69 -5.01 2.75
N ARG A 345 22.68 -5.91 2.81
CA ARG A 345 22.47 -7.33 3.19
C ARG A 345 21.87 -7.48 4.59
N LYS A 346 22.27 -6.65 5.53
CA LYS A 346 21.69 -6.67 6.88
C LYS A 346 20.20 -6.33 6.84
N GLN A 347 19.81 -5.28 6.11
CA GLN A 347 18.41 -4.85 6.04
C GLN A 347 17.54 -5.89 5.32
N ILE A 348 17.98 -6.39 4.16
CA ILE A 348 17.21 -7.40 3.43
C ILE A 348 17.10 -8.72 4.21
N ALA A 349 18.13 -9.12 4.93
CA ALA A 349 18.09 -10.30 5.79
C ALA A 349 17.09 -10.12 6.95
N THR A 350 17.01 -8.92 7.52
CA THR A 350 16.02 -8.60 8.55
C THR A 350 14.61 -8.70 8.00
N ALA A 351 14.33 -8.16 6.80
CA ALA A 351 13.04 -8.25 6.14
C ALA A 351 12.64 -9.72 5.86
N LEU A 352 13.55 -10.50 5.26
CA LEU A 352 13.29 -11.90 4.91
C LEU A 352 13.19 -12.84 6.13
N ALA A 353 13.79 -12.48 7.27
CA ALA A 353 13.67 -13.25 8.50
C ALA A 353 12.26 -13.28 9.06
N VAL A 354 11.39 -12.31 8.71
CA VAL A 354 9.97 -12.30 9.06
C VAL A 354 9.23 -13.48 8.40
N GLY A 355 9.65 -13.87 7.20
CA GLY A 355 9.09 -15.02 6.48
C GLY A 355 8.60 -14.72 5.08
N ILE A 356 8.33 -13.45 4.77
CA ILE A 356 7.77 -13.03 3.48
C ILE A 356 8.61 -13.52 2.28
N ARG A 357 7.94 -13.81 1.18
CA ARG A 357 8.53 -14.27 -0.09
C ARG A 357 8.07 -13.41 -1.27
N ASP A 358 8.12 -12.08 -1.07
CA ASP A 358 7.80 -11.13 -2.14
C ASP A 358 8.81 -11.26 -3.30
N PRO A 359 8.32 -11.36 -4.57
CA PRO A 359 9.21 -11.57 -5.72
C PRO A 359 10.23 -10.45 -5.96
N GLN A 360 9.91 -9.19 -5.67
CA GLN A 360 10.83 -8.07 -5.81
C GLN A 360 11.94 -8.15 -4.76
N MET A 361 11.55 -8.32 -3.51
CA MET A 361 12.47 -8.47 -2.37
C MET A 361 13.43 -9.67 -2.58
N MET A 362 12.91 -10.79 -3.10
CA MET A 362 13.75 -11.95 -3.44
C MET A 362 14.78 -11.63 -4.53
N ARG A 363 14.39 -10.88 -5.58
CA ARG A 363 15.34 -10.43 -6.61
C ARG A 363 16.41 -9.50 -6.05
N HIS A 364 16.05 -8.58 -5.16
CA HIS A 364 17.02 -7.70 -4.48
C HIS A 364 18.01 -8.52 -3.64
N ALA A 365 17.53 -9.49 -2.88
CA ALA A 365 18.37 -10.39 -2.09
C ALA A 365 19.37 -11.19 -2.96
N GLU A 366 18.91 -11.77 -4.08
CA GLU A 366 19.77 -12.47 -5.03
C GLU A 366 20.83 -11.55 -5.63
N ARG A 367 20.47 -10.32 -5.98
CA ARG A 367 21.43 -9.35 -6.54
C ARG A 367 22.52 -9.01 -5.53
N LEU A 368 22.14 -8.79 -4.27
CA LEU A 368 23.08 -8.53 -3.17
C LEU A 368 24.02 -9.70 -2.89
N GLN A 369 23.56 -10.94 -3.03
CA GLN A 369 24.39 -12.14 -2.89
C GLN A 369 25.41 -12.24 -4.03
N ARG A 370 25.01 -12.03 -5.28
CA ARG A 370 25.89 -12.04 -6.46
C ARG A 370 27.00 -11.01 -6.34
N SER A 371 26.68 -9.78 -5.93
CA SER A 371 27.68 -8.72 -5.75
C SER A 371 28.76 -9.08 -4.72
N GLU A 372 28.45 -9.91 -3.72
CA GLU A 372 29.41 -10.41 -2.75
C GLU A 372 30.35 -11.46 -3.35
N VAL A 373 29.80 -12.43 -4.09
CA VAL A 373 30.60 -13.47 -4.77
C VAL A 373 31.55 -12.81 -5.76
N ASP A 374 31.11 -11.86 -6.56
CA ASP A 374 31.94 -11.15 -7.54
C ASP A 374 33.12 -10.40 -6.86
N ARG A 375 32.87 -9.76 -5.71
CA ARG A 375 33.92 -9.09 -4.92
C ARG A 375 34.92 -10.09 -4.32
N MET A 376 34.47 -11.20 -3.78
CA MET A 376 35.33 -12.23 -3.24
C MET A 376 36.22 -12.82 -4.32
N GLN A 377 35.72 -13.08 -5.52
CA GLN A 377 36.47 -13.55 -6.66
C GLN A 377 37.48 -12.51 -7.14
N ALA A 378 37.10 -11.24 -7.21
CA ALA A 378 38.00 -10.15 -7.58
C ALA A 378 39.15 -9.97 -6.57
N SER A 379 38.89 -10.16 -5.28
CA SER A 379 39.87 -10.06 -4.21
C SER A 379 40.78 -11.29 -4.11
N SER A 380 40.36 -12.44 -4.62
CA SER A 380 41.11 -13.69 -4.62
C SER A 380 41.97 -13.92 -5.88
N SER A 381 41.81 -13.07 -6.91
CA SER A 381 42.68 -13.13 -8.10
C SER A 381 44.06 -12.57 -7.75
N PRO A 382 45.18 -13.37 -7.82
CA PRO A 382 46.50 -12.87 -7.51
C PRO A 382 46.88 -11.78 -8.51
N GLY A 383 47.21 -10.60 -7.99
CA GLY A 383 47.72 -9.50 -8.79
C GLY A 383 48.84 -9.97 -9.70
N SER A 384 48.68 -9.78 -11.00
CA SER A 384 49.79 -9.95 -11.95
C SER A 384 50.82 -8.85 -11.65
N ASP A 385 51.74 -9.18 -10.80
CA ASP A 385 52.94 -8.39 -10.56
C ASP A 385 53.76 -8.35 -11.86
N LYS A 386 53.53 -7.34 -12.68
CA LYS A 386 54.40 -7.01 -13.80
C LYS A 386 55.64 -6.33 -13.26
N THR A 387 56.55 -7.14 -12.71
CA THR A 387 57.92 -6.73 -12.50
C THR A 387 58.58 -6.56 -13.89
N VAL A 388 58.57 -5.32 -14.37
CA VAL A 388 59.43 -4.95 -15.53
C VAL A 388 60.85 -4.94 -15.05
N VAL A 389 61.55 -6.04 -15.28
CA VAL A 389 63.00 -6.09 -15.18
C VAL A 389 63.56 -5.30 -16.38
N GLY A 390 64.02 -4.09 -16.10
CA GLY A 390 64.80 -3.30 -17.04
C GLY A 390 66.17 -3.96 -17.24
N MET A 391 66.41 -4.45 -18.44
CA MET A 391 67.72 -4.84 -18.86
C MET A 391 68.31 -3.69 -19.70
N GLU A 392 69.17 -2.88 -19.04
CA GLU A 392 70.17 -2.04 -19.73
C GLU A 392 71.17 -2.96 -20.48
N THR A 393 71.29 -2.85 -21.79
CA THR A 393 72.46 -3.22 -22.54
C THR A 393 73.00 -2.02 -23.26
N ARG A 394 74.18 -1.57 -22.75
CA ARG A 394 75.11 -0.73 -23.53
C ARG A 394 75.71 -1.59 -24.66
N TYR A 395 75.71 -1.13 -25.88
CA TYR A 395 76.82 -0.83 -26.80
C TYR A 395 76.28 -0.18 -28.07
#